data_0db365cbb8d9ba34b600d9e991d7f27b
#
_entry.id   0db365cbb8d9ba34b600d9e991d7f27b
#
_cell.length_a   1.000
_cell.length_b   1.000
_cell.length_c   1.000
_cell.angle_alpha   90.00
_cell.angle_beta   90.00
_cell.angle_gamma   90.00
#
_symmetry.space_group_name_H-M   'P 1'
#
loop_
_entity.id
_entity.type
_entity.pdbx_description
1 polymer ?
#
loop_
_entity_poly.entity_id
_entity_poly.type
_entity_poly.pdbx_seq_one_letter_code
_entity_poly.pdbx_strand_id
1 'polypeptide(L)'
;MKKVAIIGAGIVGATAAYYLSKESDLEVTVFDHGQGQATKAAAGIISPWFSKRRNKAWYKMARLGADFYVDLLADLEKSGQEIDFYQRSGVFLLKKDETKLEELYQLALQRREESPLIGQLGILDQASANELFPGLQGFDYLLYASGGARVDGQLLVTRLLEASQVKLVKEKVSLTPLSSGYQIGEEVFEQVILATGAWLGHLLEPLGYEVDVRPQKGQLRDYQLAQDMESYPVVMPEGEWDLIPFAGGKLSLGATHENDMGFDLTVDDTLLQQMEEAALTHYPTLAEAKSSGERVGIRAYTSDFSPFFGQVPGLRGVYAASGLGSSGLTTGPIIGYHLAQLVQDKKLTMDPLNYPIENYVKRVKSE
;
A
#
# COMPACT_ATOMS: atom_id res chain seq x y z
N MET A 1 -27.60 15.00 8.49
CA MET A 1 -26.45 14.09 8.23
C MET A 1 -25.19 14.78 8.73
N LYS A 2 -24.31 14.05 9.39
CA LYS A 2 -23.03 14.55 9.86
C LYS A 2 -22.06 14.62 8.68
N LYS A 3 -21.39 15.75 8.48
CA LYS A 3 -20.45 15.94 7.38
C LYS A 3 -19.06 15.44 7.76
N VAL A 4 -18.50 14.55 6.92
CA VAL A 4 -17.17 13.99 7.08
C VAL A 4 -16.31 14.34 5.86
N ALA A 5 -15.16 14.95 6.08
CA ALA A 5 -14.17 15.17 5.04
C ALA A 5 -13.08 14.10 5.10
N ILE A 6 -12.64 13.63 3.94
CA ILE A 6 -11.44 12.81 3.79
C ILE A 6 -10.47 13.56 2.90
N ILE A 7 -9.29 13.86 3.40
CA ILE A 7 -8.24 14.51 2.62
C ILE A 7 -7.21 13.46 2.23
N GLY A 8 -7.11 13.19 0.92
CA GLY A 8 -6.31 12.14 0.30
C GLY A 8 -7.15 10.94 -0.15
N ALA A 9 -7.13 10.64 -1.45
CA ALA A 9 -7.79 9.51 -2.09
C ALA A 9 -6.80 8.38 -2.45
N GLY A 10 -5.75 8.19 -1.65
CA GLY A 10 -4.93 6.99 -1.67
C GLY A 10 -5.66 5.81 -1.05
N ILE A 11 -4.99 4.67 -0.91
CA ILE A 11 -5.62 3.42 -0.42
C ILE A 11 -6.32 3.58 0.95
N VAL A 12 -5.75 4.35 1.87
CA VAL A 12 -6.35 4.60 3.19
C VAL A 12 -7.64 5.40 3.07
N GLY A 13 -7.59 6.54 2.35
CA GLY A 13 -8.75 7.42 2.21
C GLY A 13 -9.85 6.82 1.36
N ALA A 14 -9.52 6.14 0.26
CA ALA A 14 -10.51 5.47 -0.59
C ALA A 14 -11.23 4.33 0.16
N THR A 15 -10.50 3.55 0.97
CA THR A 15 -11.12 2.51 1.79
C THR A 15 -12.01 3.12 2.88
N ALA A 16 -11.54 4.20 3.56
CA ALA A 16 -12.37 4.89 4.54
C ALA A 16 -13.65 5.47 3.91
N ALA A 17 -13.54 6.08 2.71
CA ALA A 17 -14.69 6.59 1.97
C ALA A 17 -15.72 5.50 1.65
N TYR A 18 -15.23 4.35 1.16
CA TYR A 18 -16.08 3.20 0.85
C TYR A 18 -16.87 2.69 2.06
N TYR A 19 -16.21 2.54 3.22
CA TYR A 19 -16.92 2.05 4.41
C TYR A 19 -17.80 3.10 5.06
N LEU A 20 -17.44 4.39 5.01
CA LEU A 20 -18.29 5.47 5.52
C LEU A 20 -19.52 5.74 4.63
N SER A 21 -19.42 5.52 3.33
CA SER A 21 -20.55 5.71 2.41
C SER A 21 -21.70 4.74 2.64
N LYS A 22 -21.47 3.65 3.38
CA LYS A 22 -22.53 2.69 3.76
C LYS A 22 -23.43 3.19 4.89
N GLU A 23 -23.06 4.28 5.58
CA GLU A 23 -23.80 4.85 6.70
C GLU A 23 -24.73 5.97 6.21
N SER A 24 -26.03 5.78 6.38
CA SER A 24 -27.04 6.69 5.84
C SER A 24 -27.15 8.06 6.55
N ASP A 25 -26.53 8.19 7.74
CA ASP A 25 -26.49 9.41 8.52
C ASP A 25 -25.24 10.28 8.28
N LEU A 26 -24.33 9.81 7.41
CA LEU A 26 -23.10 10.51 7.06
C LEU A 26 -23.18 11.09 5.62
N GLU A 27 -22.61 12.27 5.45
CA GLU A 27 -22.31 12.90 4.16
C GLU A 27 -20.80 13.00 4.00
N VAL A 28 -20.22 12.22 3.08
CA VAL A 28 -18.79 12.09 2.91
C VAL A 28 -18.31 12.85 1.67
N THR A 29 -17.30 13.69 1.84
CA THR A 29 -16.60 14.35 0.72
C THR A 29 -15.12 14.00 0.76
N VAL A 30 -14.57 13.56 -0.37
CA VAL A 30 -13.14 13.25 -0.53
C VAL A 30 -12.47 14.39 -1.31
N PHE A 31 -11.34 14.87 -0.79
CA PHE A 31 -10.49 15.88 -1.44
C PHE A 31 -9.15 15.27 -1.81
N ASP A 32 -8.73 15.39 -3.07
CA ASP A 32 -7.44 14.89 -3.53
C ASP A 32 -6.94 15.67 -4.75
N HIS A 33 -5.68 16.11 -4.71
CA HIS A 33 -5.08 16.82 -5.85
C HIS A 33 -4.47 15.89 -6.91
N GLY A 34 -4.37 14.59 -6.64
CA GLY A 34 -4.02 13.55 -7.61
C GLY A 34 -2.52 13.37 -7.92
N GLN A 35 -1.62 14.14 -7.29
CA GLN A 35 -0.19 14.10 -7.61
C GLN A 35 0.60 13.20 -6.65
N GLY A 36 1.56 12.45 -7.17
CA GLY A 36 2.54 11.69 -6.40
C GLY A 36 1.98 10.57 -5.52
N GLN A 37 0.77 10.12 -5.77
CA GLN A 37 0.09 9.10 -4.97
C GLN A 37 0.85 7.78 -4.98
N ALA A 38 1.45 7.40 -3.85
CA ALA A 38 2.19 6.14 -3.68
C ALA A 38 1.35 4.91 -4.07
N THR A 39 0.06 4.91 -3.76
CA THR A 39 -0.85 3.79 -4.05
C THR A 39 -0.91 3.47 -5.55
N LYS A 40 -1.01 4.48 -6.39
CA LYS A 40 -1.13 4.32 -7.86
C LYS A 40 0.19 3.92 -8.51
N ALA A 41 1.32 4.24 -7.88
CA ALA A 41 2.65 3.90 -8.36
C ALA A 41 3.24 2.64 -7.68
N ALA A 42 2.51 2.00 -6.77
CA ALA A 42 3.02 0.87 -6.01
C ALA A 42 3.21 -0.40 -6.86
N ALA A 43 4.18 -1.22 -6.48
CA ALA A 43 4.37 -2.57 -7.00
C ALA A 43 3.18 -3.51 -6.70
N GLY A 44 2.52 -3.32 -5.57
CA GLY A 44 1.28 -4.02 -5.24
C GLY A 44 1.43 -5.42 -4.67
N ILE A 45 2.59 -5.79 -4.17
CA ILE A 45 2.86 -7.14 -3.66
C ILE A 45 2.24 -7.34 -2.28
N ILE A 46 1.47 -8.40 -2.10
CA ILE A 46 0.88 -8.81 -0.82
C ILE A 46 1.48 -10.14 -0.39
N SER A 47 2.57 -10.07 0.38
CA SER A 47 3.25 -11.25 0.93
C SER A 47 4.01 -10.90 2.23
N PRO A 48 3.32 -10.41 3.29
CA PRO A 48 3.99 -9.90 4.49
C PRO A 48 4.71 -10.95 5.31
N TRP A 49 4.41 -12.23 5.08
CA TRP A 49 4.85 -13.36 5.90
C TRP A 49 6.35 -13.64 5.86
N PHE A 50 7.07 -13.08 4.90
CA PHE A 50 8.51 -13.31 4.70
C PHE A 50 9.38 -12.20 5.29
N SER A 51 8.78 -11.17 5.87
CA SER A 51 9.53 -10.07 6.47
C SER A 51 10.27 -10.51 7.73
N LYS A 52 11.57 -10.23 7.79
CA LYS A 52 12.42 -10.43 9.00
C LYS A 52 12.44 -9.18 9.91
N ARG A 53 11.54 -8.21 9.74
CA ARG A 53 11.45 -7.03 10.61
C ARG A 53 11.17 -7.43 12.05
N ARG A 54 11.89 -6.79 12.99
CA ARG A 54 11.78 -7.06 14.44
C ARG A 54 10.53 -6.44 15.07
N ASN A 55 9.93 -5.44 14.42
CA ASN A 55 8.73 -4.77 14.92
C ASN A 55 7.52 -5.70 14.80
N LYS A 56 7.11 -6.26 15.95
CA LYS A 56 5.98 -7.19 16.03
C LYS A 56 4.62 -6.53 15.73
N ALA A 57 4.46 -5.26 16.12
CA ALA A 57 3.24 -4.52 15.84
C ALA A 57 3.08 -4.29 14.32
N TRP A 58 4.16 -3.90 13.64
CA TRP A 58 4.17 -3.79 12.19
C TRP A 58 3.80 -5.12 11.51
N TYR A 59 4.42 -6.24 11.92
CA TYR A 59 4.12 -7.55 11.35
C TYR A 59 2.64 -7.96 11.58
N LYS A 60 2.13 -7.73 12.79
CA LYS A 60 0.72 -7.99 13.11
C LYS A 60 -0.22 -7.19 12.21
N MET A 61 0.05 -5.89 12.01
CA MET A 61 -0.74 -5.04 11.11
C MET A 61 -0.66 -5.53 9.67
N ALA A 62 0.54 -5.86 9.17
CA ALA A 62 0.73 -6.31 7.81
C ALA A 62 0.04 -7.67 7.54
N ARG A 63 0.09 -8.59 8.51
CA ARG A 63 -0.65 -9.86 8.46
C ARG A 63 -2.15 -9.63 8.43
N LEU A 64 -2.68 -8.87 9.38
CA LEU A 64 -4.11 -8.56 9.43
C LEU A 64 -4.58 -7.77 8.17
N GLY A 65 -3.70 -6.95 7.60
CA GLY A 65 -3.97 -6.26 6.35
C GLY A 65 -4.10 -7.22 5.17
N ALA A 66 -3.23 -8.23 5.09
CA ALA A 66 -3.35 -9.29 4.07
C ALA A 66 -4.64 -10.12 4.28
N ASP A 67 -4.97 -10.47 5.54
CA ASP A 67 -6.18 -11.19 5.89
C ASP A 67 -7.44 -10.38 5.52
N PHE A 68 -7.41 -9.05 5.72
CA PHE A 68 -8.53 -8.15 5.45
C PHE A 68 -8.93 -8.09 3.97
N TYR A 69 -8.03 -8.43 3.03
CA TYR A 69 -8.40 -8.50 1.62
C TYR A 69 -9.53 -9.50 1.35
N VAL A 70 -9.65 -10.57 2.12
CA VAL A 70 -10.75 -11.55 1.96
C VAL A 70 -12.11 -10.86 2.15
N ASP A 71 -12.24 -10.08 3.20
CA ASP A 71 -13.48 -9.34 3.52
C ASP A 71 -13.70 -8.18 2.51
N LEU A 72 -12.64 -7.43 2.19
CA LEU A 72 -12.71 -6.30 1.28
C LEU A 72 -13.17 -6.72 -0.13
N LEU A 73 -12.62 -7.82 -0.66
CA LEU A 73 -13.00 -8.35 -1.96
C LEU A 73 -14.48 -8.77 -1.96
N ALA A 74 -14.90 -9.54 -0.95
CA ALA A 74 -16.28 -9.97 -0.80
C ALA A 74 -17.26 -8.77 -0.67
N ASP A 75 -16.86 -7.71 0.02
CA ASP A 75 -17.67 -6.50 0.18
C ASP A 75 -17.79 -5.69 -1.12
N LEU A 76 -16.71 -5.62 -1.91
CA LEU A 76 -16.73 -4.96 -3.22
C LEU A 76 -17.56 -5.75 -4.23
N GLU A 77 -17.46 -7.08 -4.27
CA GLU A 77 -18.32 -7.94 -5.10
C GLU A 77 -19.80 -7.76 -4.77
N LYS A 78 -20.17 -7.72 -3.48
CA LYS A 78 -21.53 -7.43 -3.02
C LYS A 78 -21.99 -6.03 -3.45
N SER A 79 -21.07 -5.09 -3.61
CA SER A 79 -21.34 -3.73 -4.12
C SER A 79 -21.37 -3.66 -5.66
N GLY A 80 -21.26 -4.80 -6.35
CA GLY A 80 -21.32 -4.89 -7.81
C GLY A 80 -20.03 -4.49 -8.52
N GLN A 81 -18.89 -4.47 -7.81
CA GLN A 81 -17.59 -4.15 -8.41
C GLN A 81 -16.90 -5.41 -8.94
N GLU A 82 -16.20 -5.25 -10.06
CA GLU A 82 -15.27 -6.27 -10.56
C GLU A 82 -14.00 -6.31 -9.72
N ILE A 83 -13.44 -7.52 -9.54
CA ILE A 83 -12.21 -7.75 -8.77
C ILE A 83 -11.01 -7.93 -9.72
N ASP A 84 -10.93 -7.13 -10.76
CA ASP A 84 -9.90 -7.15 -11.79
C ASP A 84 -8.53 -6.60 -11.32
N PHE A 85 -8.49 -5.98 -10.15
CA PHE A 85 -7.31 -5.39 -9.55
C PHE A 85 -6.51 -6.35 -8.65
N TYR A 86 -7.05 -7.51 -8.29
CA TYR A 86 -6.45 -8.43 -7.31
C TYR A 86 -6.28 -9.84 -7.88
N GLN A 87 -5.08 -10.41 -7.73
CA GLN A 87 -4.81 -11.78 -8.11
C GLN A 87 -3.92 -12.48 -7.09
N ARG A 88 -4.36 -13.65 -6.62
CA ARG A 88 -3.55 -14.56 -5.81
C ARG A 88 -2.85 -15.55 -6.74
N SER A 89 -1.70 -15.16 -7.30
CA SER A 89 -0.91 -15.96 -8.22
C SER A 89 0.29 -16.65 -7.57
N GLY A 90 0.53 -16.36 -6.28
CA GLY A 90 1.69 -16.85 -5.57
C GLY A 90 2.86 -15.88 -5.61
N VAL A 91 3.91 -16.22 -4.86
CA VAL A 91 5.15 -15.46 -4.83
C VAL A 91 6.35 -16.39 -4.82
N PHE A 92 7.39 -16.03 -5.58
CA PHE A 92 8.70 -16.63 -5.60
C PHE A 92 9.69 -15.72 -4.87
N LEU A 93 10.40 -16.28 -3.89
CA LEU A 93 11.46 -15.57 -3.18
C LEU A 93 12.79 -16.24 -3.51
N LEU A 94 13.66 -15.48 -4.16
CA LEU A 94 14.99 -15.94 -4.56
C LEU A 94 16.00 -15.55 -3.49
N LYS A 95 16.85 -16.51 -3.12
CA LYS A 95 17.99 -16.30 -2.22
C LYS A 95 19.21 -16.96 -2.83
N LYS A 96 20.35 -16.26 -2.81
CA LYS A 96 21.64 -16.79 -3.28
C LYS A 96 22.22 -17.86 -2.34
N ASP A 97 21.83 -17.81 -1.07
CA ASP A 97 22.31 -18.69 0.00
C ASP A 97 21.17 -19.65 0.38
N GLU A 98 21.39 -20.94 0.16
CA GLU A 98 20.42 -22.00 0.49
C GLU A 98 20.07 -22.02 1.99
N THR A 99 21.04 -21.71 2.87
CA THR A 99 20.77 -21.64 4.32
C THR A 99 19.75 -20.54 4.63
N LYS A 100 19.87 -19.38 3.98
CA LYS A 100 18.91 -18.29 4.13
C LYS A 100 17.54 -18.62 3.52
N LEU A 101 17.54 -19.40 2.46
CA LEU A 101 16.29 -19.88 1.84
C LEU A 101 15.56 -20.82 2.80
N GLU A 102 16.28 -21.79 3.39
CA GLU A 102 15.74 -22.72 4.38
C GLU A 102 15.24 -22.00 5.65
N GLU A 103 16.00 -21.06 6.19
CA GLU A 103 15.56 -20.22 7.31
C GLU A 103 14.25 -19.49 7.01
N LEU A 104 14.10 -18.99 5.77
CA LEU A 104 12.90 -18.28 5.34
C LEU A 104 11.71 -19.23 5.21
N TYR A 105 11.97 -20.44 4.71
CA TYR A 105 10.98 -21.51 4.63
C TYR A 105 10.46 -21.92 6.01
N GLN A 106 11.36 -22.15 6.97
CA GLN A 106 11.01 -22.49 8.35
C GLN A 106 10.21 -21.37 9.03
N LEU A 107 10.63 -20.10 8.82
CA LEU A 107 9.88 -18.94 9.30
C LEU A 107 8.45 -18.91 8.73
N ALA A 108 8.31 -19.20 7.44
CA ALA A 108 7.01 -19.20 6.77
C ALA A 108 6.12 -20.35 7.26
N LEU A 109 6.68 -21.54 7.50
CA LEU A 109 5.98 -22.68 8.09
C LEU A 109 5.40 -22.34 9.47
N GLN A 110 6.22 -21.73 10.35
CA GLN A 110 5.77 -21.28 11.66
C GLN A 110 4.64 -20.25 11.55
N ARG A 111 4.79 -19.27 10.65
CA ARG A 111 3.79 -18.20 10.47
C ARG A 111 2.48 -18.71 9.85
N ARG A 112 2.53 -19.77 9.08
CA ARG A 112 1.35 -20.37 8.45
C ARG A 112 0.33 -20.90 9.47
N GLU A 113 0.77 -21.27 10.68
CA GLU A 113 -0.13 -21.66 11.77
C GLU A 113 -1.10 -20.52 12.16
N GLU A 114 -0.61 -19.27 12.14
CA GLU A 114 -1.42 -18.07 12.41
C GLU A 114 -1.98 -17.39 11.15
N SER A 115 -1.45 -17.73 9.98
CA SER A 115 -1.80 -17.12 8.68
C SER A 115 -1.99 -18.19 7.61
N PRO A 116 -3.13 -18.91 7.61
CA PRO A 116 -3.41 -19.93 6.59
C PRO A 116 -3.39 -19.39 5.15
N LEU A 117 -3.55 -18.09 4.97
CA LEU A 117 -3.46 -17.41 3.67
C LEU A 117 -2.10 -17.56 2.99
N ILE A 118 -1.02 -17.89 3.69
CA ILE A 118 0.28 -18.24 3.09
C ILE A 118 0.11 -19.36 2.04
N GLY A 119 -0.82 -20.28 2.28
CA GLY A 119 -1.15 -21.37 1.38
C GLY A 119 -0.10 -22.46 1.37
N GLN A 120 0.12 -23.04 0.19
CA GLN A 120 1.16 -24.05 -0.02
C GLN A 120 2.53 -23.38 -0.01
N LEU A 121 3.49 -24.04 0.66
CA LEU A 121 4.89 -23.65 0.71
C LEU A 121 5.74 -24.77 0.11
N GLY A 122 6.75 -24.42 -0.66
CA GLY A 122 7.70 -25.37 -1.22
C GLY A 122 9.01 -24.69 -1.63
N ILE A 123 10.10 -25.43 -1.54
CA ILE A 123 11.35 -25.07 -2.19
C ILE A 123 11.33 -25.76 -3.55
N LEU A 124 11.39 -24.95 -4.62
CA LEU A 124 11.32 -25.41 -6.00
C LEU A 124 12.69 -25.24 -6.66
N ASP A 125 13.07 -26.26 -7.45
CA ASP A 125 14.18 -26.12 -8.40
C ASP A 125 13.76 -25.31 -9.64
N GLN A 126 14.71 -24.98 -10.49
CA GLN A 126 14.46 -24.18 -11.69
C GLN A 126 13.45 -24.82 -12.63
N ALA A 127 13.45 -26.17 -12.78
CA ALA A 127 12.53 -26.86 -13.66
C ALA A 127 11.08 -26.74 -13.16
N SER A 128 10.85 -27.03 -11.88
CA SER A 128 9.53 -26.89 -11.24
C SER A 128 9.04 -25.44 -11.21
N ALA A 129 9.93 -24.48 -10.98
CA ALA A 129 9.59 -23.07 -11.02
C ALA A 129 9.16 -22.61 -12.43
N ASN A 130 9.79 -23.15 -13.49
CA ASN A 130 9.45 -22.84 -14.88
C ASN A 130 8.09 -23.40 -15.33
N GLU A 131 7.52 -24.37 -14.61
CA GLU A 131 6.13 -24.80 -14.85
C GLU A 131 5.13 -23.68 -14.48
N LEU A 132 5.48 -22.86 -13.50
CA LEU A 132 4.63 -21.74 -13.01
C LEU A 132 5.03 -20.39 -13.62
N PHE A 133 6.31 -20.19 -13.93
CA PHE A 133 6.84 -18.97 -14.55
C PHE A 133 7.83 -19.34 -15.65
N PRO A 134 7.36 -19.62 -16.88
CA PRO A 134 8.21 -20.00 -18.00
C PRO A 134 9.28 -18.96 -18.33
N GLY A 135 10.52 -19.41 -18.50
CA GLY A 135 11.66 -18.55 -18.86
C GLY A 135 12.37 -17.90 -17.68
N LEU A 136 11.94 -18.16 -16.43
CA LEU A 136 12.66 -17.69 -15.26
C LEU A 136 13.95 -18.52 -15.04
N GLN A 137 15.07 -17.85 -14.75
CA GLN A 137 16.40 -18.49 -14.63
C GLN A 137 17.30 -17.80 -13.61
N GLY A 138 18.55 -18.26 -13.47
CA GLY A 138 19.59 -17.61 -12.65
C GLY A 138 19.46 -17.92 -11.15
N PHE A 139 18.91 -19.07 -10.80
CA PHE A 139 18.83 -19.59 -9.44
C PHE A 139 18.84 -21.15 -9.48
N ASP A 140 19.31 -21.77 -8.43
CA ASP A 140 19.23 -23.23 -8.27
C ASP A 140 17.89 -23.60 -7.60
N TYR A 141 17.52 -22.89 -6.55
CA TYR A 141 16.29 -23.08 -5.80
C TYR A 141 15.65 -21.74 -5.44
N LEU A 142 14.33 -21.73 -5.26
CA LEU A 142 13.56 -20.61 -4.75
C LEU A 142 12.48 -21.08 -3.77
N LEU A 143 12.02 -20.19 -2.92
CA LEU A 143 10.87 -20.45 -2.04
C LEU A 143 9.59 -19.99 -2.75
N TYR A 144 8.64 -20.90 -2.87
CA TYR A 144 7.29 -20.65 -3.36
C TYR A 144 6.28 -20.58 -2.23
N ALA A 145 5.35 -19.63 -2.31
CA ALA A 145 4.16 -19.55 -1.48
C ALA A 145 2.94 -19.23 -2.33
N SER A 146 1.96 -20.13 -2.37
CA SER A 146 0.77 -19.98 -3.23
C SER A 146 -0.18 -18.86 -2.79
N GLY A 147 -0.08 -18.41 -1.55
CA GLY A 147 -0.92 -17.35 -1.00
C GLY A 147 -0.45 -15.93 -1.31
N GLY A 148 0.76 -15.77 -1.89
CA GLY A 148 1.21 -14.47 -2.37
C GLY A 148 0.24 -13.89 -3.39
N ALA A 149 0.00 -12.58 -3.31
CA ALA A 149 -0.91 -11.89 -4.21
C ALA A 149 -0.30 -10.59 -4.74
N ARG A 150 -0.91 -10.08 -5.81
CA ARG A 150 -0.64 -8.75 -6.34
C ARG A 150 -1.90 -7.92 -6.44
N VAL A 151 -1.74 -6.61 -6.34
CA VAL A 151 -2.83 -5.64 -6.41
C VAL A 151 -2.44 -4.51 -7.37
N ASP A 152 -3.27 -4.21 -8.35
CA ASP A 152 -3.20 -2.93 -9.05
C ASP A 152 -3.81 -1.84 -8.16
N GLY A 153 -2.95 -1.03 -7.55
CA GLY A 153 -3.38 -0.02 -6.58
C GLY A 153 -4.22 1.09 -7.21
N GLN A 154 -4.04 1.38 -8.50
CA GLN A 154 -4.84 2.38 -9.20
C GLN A 154 -6.26 1.86 -9.42
N LEU A 155 -6.41 0.62 -9.91
CA LEU A 155 -7.72 0.00 -10.10
C LEU A 155 -8.44 -0.19 -8.77
N LEU A 156 -7.78 -0.68 -7.73
CA LEU A 156 -8.39 -0.83 -6.40
C LEU A 156 -8.98 0.49 -5.89
N VAL A 157 -8.21 1.59 -5.93
CA VAL A 157 -8.73 2.92 -5.51
C VAL A 157 -9.90 3.35 -6.38
N THR A 158 -9.85 3.09 -7.69
CA THR A 158 -10.95 3.41 -8.60
C THR A 158 -12.21 2.64 -8.21
N ARG A 159 -12.13 1.31 -8.01
CA ARG A 159 -13.27 0.48 -7.59
C ARG A 159 -13.85 0.89 -6.24
N LEU A 160 -13.00 1.23 -5.27
CA LEU A 160 -13.44 1.73 -3.96
C LEU A 160 -14.22 3.05 -4.07
N LEU A 161 -13.71 4.01 -4.85
CA LEU A 161 -14.37 5.31 -5.02
C LEU A 161 -15.66 5.19 -5.85
N GLU A 162 -15.68 4.38 -6.89
CA GLU A 162 -16.89 4.08 -7.66
C GLU A 162 -17.97 3.43 -6.79
N ALA A 163 -17.60 2.42 -5.98
CA ALA A 163 -18.52 1.76 -5.07
C ALA A 163 -19.06 2.70 -3.99
N SER A 164 -18.25 3.65 -3.54
CA SER A 164 -18.64 4.61 -2.50
C SER A 164 -19.63 5.66 -2.98
N GLN A 165 -19.59 6.04 -4.27
CA GLN A 165 -20.39 7.12 -4.86
C GLN A 165 -20.28 8.47 -4.12
N VAL A 166 -19.24 8.68 -3.33
CA VAL A 166 -19.01 9.92 -2.58
C VAL A 166 -18.58 11.05 -3.51
N LYS A 167 -18.79 12.29 -3.09
CA LYS A 167 -18.29 13.47 -3.79
C LYS A 167 -16.77 13.49 -3.75
N LEU A 168 -16.13 13.47 -4.93
CA LEU A 168 -14.68 13.61 -5.08
C LEU A 168 -14.36 15.01 -5.63
N VAL A 169 -13.60 15.80 -4.86
CA VAL A 169 -13.14 17.14 -5.21
C VAL A 169 -11.65 17.10 -5.53
N LYS A 170 -11.28 17.44 -6.77
CA LYS A 170 -9.89 17.40 -7.24
C LYS A 170 -9.17 18.72 -6.91
N GLU A 171 -8.91 18.95 -5.65
CA GLU A 171 -8.28 20.18 -5.16
C GLU A 171 -7.27 19.89 -4.06
N LYS A 172 -6.23 20.75 -3.97
CA LYS A 172 -5.36 20.85 -2.81
C LYS A 172 -6.04 21.74 -1.79
N VAL A 173 -6.31 21.21 -0.61
CA VAL A 173 -7.04 21.90 0.45
C VAL A 173 -6.18 22.08 1.70
N SER A 174 -6.56 23.05 2.54
CA SER A 174 -6.06 23.27 3.89
C SER A 174 -7.13 22.92 4.92
N LEU A 175 -6.71 22.71 6.16
CA LEU A 175 -7.56 22.43 7.32
C LEU A 175 -7.55 23.66 8.25
N THR A 176 -8.71 24.25 8.49
CA THR A 176 -8.84 25.38 9.42
C THR A 176 -9.80 25.01 10.54
N PRO A 177 -9.32 24.87 11.80
CA PRO A 177 -10.20 24.66 12.94
C PRO A 177 -11.13 25.84 13.18
N LEU A 178 -12.40 25.55 13.49
CA LEU A 178 -13.42 26.53 13.90
C LEU A 178 -13.88 26.25 15.33
N SER A 179 -14.72 27.11 15.88
CA SER A 179 -15.36 26.86 17.19
C SER A 179 -16.21 25.59 17.19
N SER A 180 -16.76 25.21 16.03
CA SER A 180 -17.50 23.98 15.82
C SER A 180 -17.13 23.39 14.46
N GLY A 181 -16.32 22.33 14.45
CA GLY A 181 -15.89 21.65 13.24
C GLY A 181 -14.65 22.25 12.56
N TYR A 182 -14.51 21.99 11.28
CA TYR A 182 -13.32 22.28 10.47
C TYR A 182 -13.73 22.79 9.10
N GLN A 183 -13.18 23.93 8.70
CA GLN A 183 -13.36 24.46 7.34
C GLN A 183 -12.34 23.79 6.40
N ILE A 184 -12.85 23.28 5.29
CA ILE A 184 -12.06 22.72 4.18
C ILE A 184 -12.67 23.24 2.89
N GLY A 185 -11.89 24.03 2.15
CA GLY A 185 -12.45 24.81 1.04
C GLY A 185 -13.54 25.78 1.54
N GLU A 186 -14.72 25.72 0.93
CA GLU A 186 -15.87 26.55 1.28
C GLU A 186 -16.85 25.87 2.26
N GLU A 187 -16.63 24.61 2.60
CA GLU A 187 -17.52 23.81 3.43
C GLU A 187 -16.98 23.57 4.85
N VAL A 188 -17.90 23.34 5.80
CA VAL A 188 -17.59 23.00 7.19
C VAL A 188 -17.96 21.56 7.46
N PHE A 189 -17.03 20.81 8.09
CA PHE A 189 -17.15 19.41 8.42
C PHE A 189 -17.02 19.17 9.93
N GLU A 190 -17.79 18.26 10.48
CA GLU A 190 -17.74 17.91 11.89
C GLU A 190 -16.58 16.95 12.20
N GLN A 191 -16.23 16.11 11.21
CA GLN A 191 -15.11 15.17 11.33
C GLN A 191 -14.25 15.15 10.08
N VAL A 192 -12.97 14.83 10.27
CA VAL A 192 -11.97 14.84 9.19
C VAL A 192 -11.06 13.62 9.30
N ILE A 193 -10.83 12.96 8.17
CA ILE A 193 -9.77 11.94 8.02
C ILE A 193 -8.64 12.53 7.17
N LEU A 194 -7.43 12.57 7.71
CA LEU A 194 -6.21 12.95 7.02
C LEU A 194 -5.50 11.69 6.54
N ALA A 195 -5.67 11.36 5.26
CA ALA A 195 -5.09 10.19 4.57
C ALA A 195 -4.08 10.61 3.49
N THR A 196 -3.32 11.65 3.76
CA THR A 196 -2.48 12.37 2.79
C THR A 196 -1.07 11.81 2.62
N GLY A 197 -0.80 10.63 3.20
CA GLY A 197 0.51 9.98 3.09
C GLY A 197 1.66 10.89 3.51
N ALA A 198 2.63 11.11 2.61
CA ALA A 198 3.81 11.94 2.90
C ALA A 198 3.48 13.44 3.10
N TRP A 199 2.32 13.91 2.65
CA TRP A 199 1.90 15.31 2.78
C TRP A 199 1.21 15.65 4.11
N LEU A 200 1.19 14.74 5.10
CA LEU A 200 0.51 14.98 6.37
C LEU A 200 1.07 16.21 7.10
N GLY A 201 2.39 16.44 7.06
CA GLY A 201 3.02 17.62 7.61
C GLY A 201 2.47 18.93 7.02
N HIS A 202 2.24 18.97 5.72
CA HIS A 202 1.72 20.18 5.05
C HIS A 202 0.35 20.64 5.56
N LEU A 203 -0.45 19.72 6.15
CA LEU A 203 -1.75 20.07 6.74
C LEU A 203 -1.67 20.41 8.24
N LEU A 204 -0.76 19.76 8.98
CA LEU A 204 -0.71 19.87 10.43
C LEU A 204 0.32 20.89 10.95
N GLU A 205 1.43 21.10 10.24
CA GLU A 205 2.46 22.07 10.61
C GLU A 205 1.92 23.51 10.67
N PRO A 206 1.06 23.97 9.73
CA PRO A 206 0.44 25.28 9.84
C PRO A 206 -0.47 25.47 11.07
N LEU A 207 -0.89 24.34 11.69
CA LEU A 207 -1.69 24.31 12.91
C LEU A 207 -0.85 24.19 14.19
N GLY A 208 0.48 24.27 14.07
CA GLY A 208 1.41 24.20 15.19
C GLY A 208 1.73 22.77 15.64
N TYR A 209 1.81 21.84 14.70
CA TYR A 209 2.27 20.47 14.99
C TYR A 209 3.64 20.20 14.37
N GLU A 210 4.40 19.38 15.02
CA GLU A 210 5.54 18.64 14.44
C GLU A 210 5.05 17.28 13.97
N VAL A 211 5.43 16.90 12.74
CA VAL A 211 5.00 15.64 12.10
C VAL A 211 6.22 14.85 11.67
N ASP A 212 6.45 13.70 12.31
CA ASP A 212 7.53 12.76 11.94
C ASP A 212 7.07 11.88 10.77
N VAL A 213 6.94 12.50 9.60
CA VAL A 213 6.67 11.82 8.33
C VAL A 213 7.57 12.42 7.26
N ARG A 214 8.37 11.59 6.63
CA ARG A 214 9.28 11.98 5.55
C ARG A 214 8.89 11.33 4.23
N PRO A 215 9.05 12.04 3.10
CA PRO A 215 8.85 11.50 1.77
C PRO A 215 10.01 10.55 1.38
N GLN A 216 9.69 9.50 0.63
CA GLN A 216 10.65 8.69 -0.10
C GLN A 216 10.10 8.44 -1.51
N LYS A 217 10.82 8.88 -2.52
CA LYS A 217 10.48 8.64 -3.91
C LYS A 217 10.66 7.16 -4.23
N GLY A 218 9.78 6.62 -5.05
CA GLY A 218 9.92 5.30 -5.65
C GLY A 218 9.35 5.31 -7.05
N GLN A 219 10.02 4.64 -7.95
CA GLN A 219 9.60 4.52 -9.33
C GLN A 219 9.71 3.08 -9.82
N LEU A 220 8.91 2.76 -10.81
CA LEU A 220 8.90 1.48 -11.49
C LEU A 220 8.56 1.68 -12.97
N ARG A 221 8.91 0.68 -13.78
CA ARG A 221 8.62 0.65 -15.22
C ARG A 221 7.67 -0.50 -15.53
N ASP A 222 6.67 -0.21 -16.35
CA ASP A 222 5.74 -1.20 -16.88
C ASP A 222 6.19 -1.62 -18.29
N TYR A 223 6.00 -2.89 -18.58
CA TYR A 223 6.32 -3.52 -19.87
C TYR A 223 5.10 -4.24 -20.40
N GLN A 224 5.06 -4.40 -21.73
CA GLN A 224 4.07 -5.19 -22.43
C GLN A 224 4.74 -6.36 -23.15
N LEU A 225 4.38 -7.58 -22.76
CA LEU A 225 4.77 -8.82 -23.41
C LEU A 225 3.62 -9.39 -24.24
N ALA A 226 3.94 -10.34 -25.12
CA ALA A 226 2.94 -10.99 -25.97
C ALA A 226 2.12 -12.06 -25.24
N GLN A 227 2.74 -12.75 -24.25
CA GLN A 227 2.06 -13.78 -23.47
C GLN A 227 1.23 -13.16 -22.33
N ASP A 228 0.11 -13.80 -22.01
CA ASP A 228 -0.61 -13.49 -20.80
C ASP A 228 0.15 -13.99 -19.57
N MET A 229 0.21 -13.16 -18.53
CA MET A 229 0.95 -13.43 -17.30
C MET A 229 0.05 -13.44 -16.05
N GLU A 230 -1.25 -13.58 -16.24
CA GLU A 230 -2.21 -13.49 -15.12
C GLU A 230 -1.92 -14.49 -14.01
N SER A 231 -1.58 -15.72 -14.36
CA SER A 231 -1.32 -16.81 -13.40
C SER A 231 0.12 -16.84 -12.86
N TYR A 232 1.03 -16.02 -13.39
CA TYR A 232 2.44 -16.07 -13.02
C TYR A 232 2.64 -15.51 -11.60
N PRO A 233 3.45 -16.20 -10.75
CA PRO A 233 3.80 -15.68 -9.43
C PRO A 233 4.60 -14.38 -9.51
N VAL A 234 4.47 -13.54 -8.49
CA VAL A 234 5.39 -12.42 -8.30
C VAL A 234 6.78 -12.95 -7.98
N VAL A 235 7.82 -12.38 -8.59
CA VAL A 235 9.21 -12.78 -8.34
C VAL A 235 9.90 -11.70 -7.51
N MET A 236 10.41 -12.11 -6.33
CA MET A 236 11.11 -11.25 -5.37
C MET A 236 12.55 -11.75 -5.19
N PRO A 237 13.52 -11.25 -5.98
CA PRO A 237 14.94 -11.63 -5.83
C PRO A 237 15.58 -10.92 -4.64
N GLU A 238 16.87 -11.18 -4.41
CA GLU A 238 17.67 -10.33 -3.53
C GLU A 238 18.05 -9.06 -4.25
N GLY A 239 17.61 -7.93 -3.73
CA GLY A 239 17.83 -6.61 -4.33
C GLY A 239 16.63 -5.70 -4.13
N GLU A 240 16.64 -4.60 -4.88
CA GLU A 240 15.60 -3.56 -4.80
C GLU A 240 14.67 -3.58 -6.01
N TRP A 241 14.43 -4.75 -6.59
CA TRP A 241 13.52 -4.90 -7.72
C TRP A 241 12.73 -6.20 -7.63
N ASP A 242 11.52 -6.17 -8.11
CA ASP A 242 10.62 -7.32 -8.20
C ASP A 242 10.02 -7.37 -9.61
N LEU A 243 9.68 -8.59 -10.08
CA LEU A 243 8.86 -8.77 -11.27
C LEU A 243 7.42 -9.02 -10.85
N ILE A 244 6.52 -8.16 -11.28
CA ILE A 244 5.10 -8.23 -10.90
C ILE A 244 4.28 -8.41 -12.18
N PRO A 245 3.95 -9.68 -12.52
CA PRO A 245 3.13 -10.01 -13.68
C PRO A 245 1.68 -9.61 -13.46
N PHE A 246 0.98 -9.19 -14.53
CA PHE A 246 -0.45 -8.88 -14.55
C PHE A 246 -1.11 -9.55 -15.77
N ALA A 247 -2.43 -9.59 -15.78
CA ALA A 247 -3.21 -10.05 -16.91
C ALA A 247 -2.91 -9.24 -18.18
N GLY A 248 -3.13 -9.86 -19.35
CA GLY A 248 -2.93 -9.22 -20.65
C GLY A 248 -1.47 -8.96 -21.01
N GLY A 249 -0.52 -9.65 -20.36
CA GLY A 249 0.92 -9.52 -20.67
C GLY A 249 1.60 -8.30 -20.07
N LYS A 250 0.95 -7.55 -19.19
CA LYS A 250 1.58 -6.46 -18.45
C LYS A 250 2.54 -7.03 -17.39
N LEU A 251 3.76 -6.51 -17.35
CA LEU A 251 4.78 -6.81 -16.34
C LEU A 251 5.30 -5.51 -15.75
N SER A 252 5.22 -5.36 -14.44
CA SER A 252 5.84 -4.23 -13.74
C SER A 252 7.18 -4.67 -13.16
N LEU A 253 8.19 -3.81 -13.31
CA LEU A 253 9.51 -3.97 -12.72
C LEU A 253 9.77 -2.82 -11.74
N GLY A 254 10.02 -3.13 -10.48
CA GLY A 254 10.23 -2.11 -9.45
C GLY A 254 10.16 -2.64 -8.04
N ALA A 255 10.41 -1.78 -7.09
CA ALA A 255 10.50 -0.34 -7.25
C ALA A 255 11.75 0.21 -6.56
N THR A 256 12.25 1.33 -7.06
CA THR A 256 13.39 2.05 -6.44
C THR A 256 13.08 2.56 -5.03
N HIS A 257 14.13 2.84 -4.26
CA HIS A 257 14.06 3.47 -2.95
C HIS A 257 14.98 4.69 -2.93
N GLU A 258 14.42 5.85 -3.23
CA GLU A 258 15.17 7.09 -3.38
C GLU A 258 14.91 8.00 -2.18
N ASN A 259 15.88 8.01 -1.26
CA ASN A 259 15.87 8.92 -0.13
C ASN A 259 16.30 10.32 -0.59
N ASP A 260 15.96 11.33 0.20
CA ASP A 260 16.41 12.73 0.03
C ASP A 260 15.97 13.43 -1.26
N MET A 261 15.05 12.81 -2.04
CA MET A 261 14.45 13.41 -3.24
C MET A 261 13.21 14.26 -2.93
N GLY A 262 12.80 14.34 -1.68
CA GLY A 262 11.61 15.10 -1.28
C GLY A 262 10.36 14.63 -2.03
N PHE A 263 9.67 15.59 -2.65
CA PHE A 263 8.45 15.35 -3.44
C PHE A 263 8.70 15.41 -4.96
N ASP A 264 9.95 15.17 -5.39
CA ASP A 264 10.29 15.12 -6.81
C ASP A 264 9.61 13.93 -7.51
N LEU A 265 8.94 14.21 -8.63
CA LEU A 265 8.22 13.22 -9.44
C LEU A 265 8.87 13.00 -10.81
N THR A 266 10.05 13.56 -11.05
CA THR A 266 10.78 13.32 -12.30
C THR A 266 11.25 11.87 -12.39
N VAL A 267 11.16 11.28 -13.57
CA VAL A 267 11.66 9.92 -13.82
C VAL A 267 13.19 9.94 -13.89
N ASP A 268 13.85 9.03 -13.17
CA ASP A 268 15.27 8.73 -13.33
C ASP A 268 15.43 7.46 -14.17
N ASP A 269 15.65 7.66 -15.45
CA ASP A 269 15.82 6.58 -16.43
C ASP A 269 17.06 5.71 -16.13
N THR A 270 18.09 6.29 -15.54
CA THR A 270 19.33 5.56 -15.23
C THR A 270 19.09 4.47 -14.19
N LEU A 271 18.34 4.80 -13.13
CA LEU A 271 17.96 3.83 -12.09
C LEU A 271 17.04 2.74 -12.65
N LEU A 272 16.09 3.12 -13.51
CA LEU A 272 15.18 2.15 -14.15
C LEU A 272 15.92 1.19 -15.06
N GLN A 273 16.90 1.67 -15.84
CA GLN A 273 17.78 0.83 -16.69
C GLN A 273 18.62 -0.14 -15.84
N GLN A 274 19.19 0.31 -14.74
CA GLN A 274 19.95 -0.58 -13.84
C GLN A 274 19.08 -1.71 -13.28
N MET A 275 17.82 -1.43 -12.93
CA MET A 275 16.88 -2.47 -12.52
C MET A 275 16.56 -3.44 -13.67
N GLU A 276 16.39 -2.92 -14.89
CA GLU A 276 16.13 -3.73 -16.08
C GLU A 276 17.30 -4.68 -16.38
N GLU A 277 18.53 -4.18 -16.36
CA GLU A 277 19.75 -5.00 -16.53
C GLU A 277 19.85 -6.12 -15.49
N ALA A 278 19.52 -5.83 -14.23
CA ALA A 278 19.48 -6.82 -13.16
C ALA A 278 18.36 -7.86 -13.40
N ALA A 279 17.19 -7.43 -13.82
CA ALA A 279 16.04 -8.30 -14.10
C ALA A 279 16.28 -9.23 -15.29
N LEU A 280 16.98 -8.76 -16.33
CA LEU A 280 17.34 -9.55 -17.50
C LEU A 280 18.21 -10.78 -17.16
N THR A 281 18.95 -10.77 -16.06
CA THR A 281 19.72 -11.94 -15.61
C THR A 281 18.81 -13.08 -15.15
N HIS A 282 17.60 -12.75 -14.68
CA HIS A 282 16.62 -13.74 -14.20
C HIS A 282 15.48 -13.98 -15.19
N TYR A 283 15.16 -13.00 -16.01
CA TYR A 283 14.09 -13.11 -17.00
C TYR A 283 14.49 -12.47 -18.36
N PRO A 284 15.27 -13.19 -19.18
CA PRO A 284 15.78 -12.67 -20.48
C PRO A 284 14.68 -12.27 -21.46
N THR A 285 13.50 -12.89 -21.39
CA THR A 285 12.34 -12.54 -22.22
C THR A 285 11.92 -11.07 -22.07
N LEU A 286 12.31 -10.41 -20.97
CA LEU A 286 12.09 -8.97 -20.76
C LEU A 286 12.73 -8.13 -21.89
N ALA A 287 13.81 -8.60 -22.51
CA ALA A 287 14.46 -7.91 -23.65
C ALA A 287 13.55 -7.80 -24.89
N GLU A 288 12.54 -8.65 -25.01
CA GLU A 288 11.56 -8.64 -26.10
C GLU A 288 10.37 -7.74 -25.81
N ALA A 289 10.24 -7.29 -24.55
CA ALA A 289 9.13 -6.47 -24.10
C ALA A 289 9.28 -5.02 -24.55
N LYS A 290 8.14 -4.34 -24.71
CA LYS A 290 8.12 -2.89 -24.95
C LYS A 290 7.80 -2.20 -23.63
N SER A 291 8.56 -1.16 -23.28
CA SER A 291 8.16 -0.27 -22.21
C SER A 291 6.78 0.33 -22.54
N SER A 292 5.87 0.27 -21.57
CA SER A 292 4.50 0.80 -21.69
C SER A 292 4.25 2.01 -20.80
N GLY A 293 5.23 2.38 -19.98
CA GLY A 293 5.21 3.59 -19.15
C GLY A 293 5.98 3.45 -17.84
N GLU A 294 6.16 4.59 -17.19
CA GLU A 294 6.78 4.70 -15.87
C GLU A 294 5.78 5.21 -14.84
N ARG A 295 5.93 4.77 -13.59
CA ARG A 295 5.13 5.25 -12.47
C ARG A 295 6.05 5.76 -11.37
N VAL A 296 5.77 6.98 -10.87
CA VAL A 296 6.50 7.60 -9.75
C VAL A 296 5.53 7.92 -8.64
N GLY A 297 5.90 7.58 -7.41
CA GLY A 297 5.09 7.88 -6.23
C GLY A 297 5.94 8.20 -5.00
N ILE A 298 5.35 8.91 -4.06
CA ILE A 298 6.02 9.33 -2.84
C ILE A 298 5.50 8.51 -1.66
N ARG A 299 6.35 7.61 -1.15
CA ARG A 299 6.06 6.84 0.07
C ARG A 299 6.17 7.75 1.30
N ALA A 300 5.42 7.41 2.32
CA ALA A 300 5.48 8.08 3.62
C ALA A 300 6.19 7.18 4.63
N TYR A 301 7.28 7.64 5.21
CA TYR A 301 8.01 6.93 6.26
C TYR A 301 8.10 7.77 7.53
N THR A 302 7.97 7.13 8.69
CA THR A 302 8.36 7.66 9.99
C THR A 302 9.85 7.40 10.25
N SER A 303 10.44 8.05 11.24
CA SER A 303 11.85 7.89 11.59
C SER A 303 12.21 6.44 11.96
N ASP A 304 11.27 5.67 12.52
CA ASP A 304 11.42 4.26 12.93
C ASP A 304 10.74 3.27 11.97
N PHE A 305 10.24 3.73 10.82
CA PHE A 305 9.55 2.93 9.81
C PHE A 305 8.27 2.25 10.30
N SER A 306 7.62 2.80 11.32
CA SER A 306 6.36 2.28 11.87
C SER A 306 5.17 3.09 11.35
N PRO A 307 4.11 2.43 10.84
CA PRO A 307 2.86 3.10 10.52
C PRO A 307 2.11 3.47 11.80
N PHE A 308 1.31 4.52 11.70
CA PHE A 308 0.43 4.96 12.77
C PHE A 308 -0.96 5.32 12.26
N PHE A 309 -1.96 5.25 13.14
CA PHE A 309 -3.30 5.78 12.90
C PHE A 309 -4.00 6.12 14.21
N GLY A 310 -4.90 7.08 14.18
CA GLY A 310 -5.70 7.47 15.36
C GLY A 310 -6.19 8.90 15.30
N GLN A 311 -6.75 9.38 16.40
CA GLN A 311 -7.18 10.76 16.55
C GLN A 311 -5.96 11.68 16.73
N VAL A 312 -5.89 12.78 15.96
CA VAL A 312 -4.83 13.78 16.08
C VAL A 312 -4.88 14.44 17.47
N PRO A 313 -3.77 14.46 18.23
CA PRO A 313 -3.74 15.01 19.57
C PRO A 313 -4.23 16.49 19.60
N GLY A 314 -5.24 16.78 20.42
CA GLY A 314 -5.79 18.12 20.58
C GLY A 314 -6.75 18.58 19.46
N LEU A 315 -7.00 17.80 18.43
CA LEU A 315 -8.03 18.05 17.40
C LEU A 315 -9.16 17.01 17.50
N ARG A 316 -10.23 17.38 18.17
CA ARG A 316 -11.38 16.49 18.36
C ARG A 316 -12.06 16.21 17.02
N GLY A 317 -12.25 14.93 16.67
CA GLY A 317 -12.90 14.51 15.43
C GLY A 317 -12.00 14.59 14.20
N VAL A 318 -10.69 14.83 14.38
CA VAL A 318 -9.69 14.71 13.31
C VAL A 318 -8.90 13.43 13.52
N TYR A 319 -8.90 12.57 12.53
CA TYR A 319 -8.18 11.31 12.53
C TYR A 319 -7.13 11.31 11.43
N ALA A 320 -6.01 10.68 11.65
CA ALA A 320 -4.96 10.61 10.65
C ALA A 320 -4.30 9.22 10.61
N ALA A 321 -3.71 8.90 9.48
CA ALA A 321 -2.81 7.76 9.31
C ALA A 321 -1.68 8.11 8.35
N SER A 322 -0.49 7.64 8.65
CA SER A 322 0.67 7.75 7.76
C SER A 322 1.77 6.75 8.15
N GLY A 323 2.96 6.87 7.54
CA GLY A 323 4.11 6.03 7.83
C GLY A 323 4.05 4.61 7.23
N LEU A 324 3.15 4.34 6.27
CA LEU A 324 2.93 3.00 5.72
C LEU A 324 4.10 2.49 4.86
N GLY A 325 4.94 3.37 4.36
CA GLY A 325 6.12 3.05 3.56
C GLY A 325 5.82 2.16 2.36
N SER A 326 6.63 1.12 2.16
CA SER A 326 6.45 0.14 1.08
C SER A 326 5.30 -0.86 1.31
N SER A 327 4.74 -0.91 2.52
CA SER A 327 3.63 -1.83 2.86
C SER A 327 2.24 -1.23 2.71
N GLY A 328 2.13 -0.07 2.04
CA GLY A 328 0.89 0.70 1.97
C GLY A 328 -0.31 -0.06 1.40
N LEU A 329 -0.13 -0.82 0.32
CA LEU A 329 -1.22 -1.65 -0.23
C LEU A 329 -1.58 -2.84 0.66
N THR A 330 -0.63 -3.37 1.44
CA THR A 330 -0.93 -4.43 2.41
C THR A 330 -1.67 -3.90 3.64
N THR A 331 -1.24 -2.76 4.21
CA THR A 331 -1.75 -2.26 5.50
C THR A 331 -2.82 -1.19 5.36
N GLY A 332 -2.83 -0.46 4.23
CA GLY A 332 -3.71 0.69 4.02
C GLY A 332 -5.21 0.37 4.04
N PRO A 333 -5.68 -0.72 3.42
CA PRO A 333 -7.10 -1.06 3.48
C PRO A 333 -7.63 -1.24 4.90
N ILE A 334 -6.95 -2.04 5.73
CA ILE A 334 -7.39 -2.26 7.11
C ILE A 334 -7.28 -0.98 7.96
N ILE A 335 -6.27 -0.13 7.71
CA ILE A 335 -6.16 1.18 8.39
C ILE A 335 -7.32 2.08 7.98
N GLY A 336 -7.64 2.18 6.68
CA GLY A 336 -8.77 2.96 6.18
C GLY A 336 -10.10 2.51 6.78
N TYR A 337 -10.30 1.20 6.88
CA TYR A 337 -11.44 0.61 7.58
C TYR A 337 -11.50 1.03 9.06
N HIS A 338 -10.37 0.98 9.78
CA HIS A 338 -10.32 1.40 11.18
C HIS A 338 -10.54 2.90 11.36
N LEU A 339 -10.06 3.75 10.46
CA LEU A 339 -10.38 5.18 10.50
C LEU A 339 -11.89 5.43 10.30
N ALA A 340 -12.52 4.66 9.41
CA ALA A 340 -13.98 4.71 9.26
C ALA A 340 -14.72 4.25 10.53
N GLN A 341 -14.20 3.24 11.23
CA GLN A 341 -14.76 2.80 12.52
C GLN A 341 -14.59 3.88 13.62
N LEU A 342 -13.43 4.56 13.68
CA LEU A 342 -13.18 5.65 14.63
C LEU A 342 -14.14 6.83 14.43
N VAL A 343 -14.43 7.21 13.19
CA VAL A 343 -15.42 8.26 12.85
C VAL A 343 -16.82 7.91 13.39
N GLN A 344 -17.13 6.62 13.48
CA GLN A 344 -18.42 6.08 13.92
C GLN A 344 -18.43 5.68 15.41
N ASP A 345 -17.38 5.93 16.16
CA ASP A 345 -17.20 5.48 17.54
C ASP A 345 -17.39 3.95 17.71
N LYS A 346 -17.07 3.15 16.68
CA LYS A 346 -17.16 1.69 16.68
C LYS A 346 -15.91 1.05 17.26
N LYS A 347 -16.05 -0.18 17.78
CA LYS A 347 -14.93 -0.95 18.32
C LYS A 347 -13.98 -1.39 17.21
N LEU A 348 -12.68 -1.20 17.44
CA LEU A 348 -11.62 -1.63 16.54
C LEU A 348 -11.20 -3.08 16.78
N THR A 349 -10.76 -3.76 15.75
CA THR A 349 -10.12 -5.10 15.84
C THR A 349 -8.62 -4.99 16.09
N MET A 350 -7.98 -3.88 15.68
CA MET A 350 -6.62 -3.53 16.07
C MET A 350 -6.65 -2.49 17.20
N ASP A 351 -5.82 -2.70 18.22
CA ASP A 351 -5.66 -1.74 19.29
C ASP A 351 -4.80 -0.56 18.82
N PRO A 352 -5.33 0.68 18.78
CA PRO A 352 -4.58 1.86 18.35
C PRO A 352 -3.34 2.14 19.24
N LEU A 353 -3.34 1.70 20.49
CA LEU A 353 -2.20 1.87 21.40
C LEU A 353 -0.92 1.16 20.92
N ASN A 354 -1.05 0.19 20.01
CA ASN A 354 0.11 -0.43 19.36
C ASN A 354 0.65 0.39 18.17
N TYR A 355 -0.06 1.45 17.77
CA TYR A 355 0.26 2.31 16.62
C TYR A 355 0.06 3.80 16.98
N PRO A 356 0.64 4.27 18.08
CA PRO A 356 0.29 5.53 18.73
C PRO A 356 0.66 6.74 17.86
N ILE A 357 -0.33 7.48 17.39
CA ILE A 357 -0.15 8.68 16.57
C ILE A 357 0.63 9.79 17.31
N GLU A 358 0.51 9.85 18.63
CA GLU A 358 1.19 10.83 19.48
C GLU A 358 2.72 10.71 19.47
N ASN A 359 3.26 9.59 19.01
CA ASN A 359 4.71 9.46 18.83
C ASN A 359 5.20 10.27 17.62
N TYR A 360 4.35 10.46 16.62
CA TYR A 360 4.71 11.02 15.30
C TYR A 360 4.04 12.36 15.01
N VAL A 361 2.98 12.72 15.74
CA VAL A 361 2.25 13.98 15.58
C VAL A 361 2.17 14.65 16.94
N LYS A 362 2.92 15.72 17.14
CA LYS A 362 3.06 16.41 18.43
C LYS A 362 2.69 17.88 18.28
N ARG A 363 1.85 18.38 19.16
CA ARG A 363 1.57 19.82 19.21
C ARG A 363 2.80 20.54 19.75
N VAL A 364 3.30 21.52 19.01
CA VAL A 364 4.36 22.43 19.49
C VAL A 364 3.80 23.23 20.66
N LYS A 365 4.47 23.20 21.82
CA LYS A 365 4.11 24.07 22.93
C LYS A 365 4.44 25.49 22.51
N SER A 366 3.45 26.38 22.46
CA SER A 366 3.73 27.83 22.42
C SER A 366 4.47 28.20 23.72
N GLU A 367 5.71 28.71 23.58
CA GLU A 367 6.47 29.31 24.68
C GLU A 367 5.70 30.50 25.27
#